data_ee01c4f94c33a5f7ed4e8126d1926c4a
#
_entry.id   ee01c4f94c33a5f7ed4e8126d1926c4a
#
_cell.length_a   1.000
_cell.length_b   1.000
_cell.length_c   1.000
_cell.angle_alpha   90.00
_cell.angle_beta   90.00
_cell.angle_gamma   90.00
#
_symmetry.space_group_name_H-M   'P 1'
#
loop_
_entity.id
_entity.type
_entity.pdbx_description
1 polymer ?
#
loop_
_entity_poly.entity_id
_entity_poly.type
_entity_poly.pdbx_seq_one_letter_code
_entity_poly.pdbx_strand_id
1 'polypeptide(L)'
;LLSRLLEVGSGLQIGTTCLNWSSTLGVVLRAMMCTAFSGGFRKAELALPAGAKFDNMRIARSSLKWRIKGRVVSEPTLDQLHALQRGDFAMVVPPPSKADQFGVFFGGRPLYFPFVPNSITNAAHALAQLEIKLPVEAGKRRSTPLFVSDDAFTPLAASLADRLLAGLLSAVLPPPERVKFSWHSFRIGLACALLAKGAPSELIQAMCRWKSTQSLIIYARLNPETYGSWVMKAHTATVSSIQTANLPAFDDAACAAILAQLADSEGN
;
A
#
# COMPACT_ATOMS: atom_id res chain seq x y z
N LEU A 1 13.24 -0.74 -6.15
CA LEU A 1 13.57 -0.99 -4.74
C LEU A 1 12.68 -2.08 -4.13
N LEU A 2 11.34 -1.99 -4.26
CA LEU A 2 10.43 -2.97 -3.65
C LEU A 2 10.78 -4.41 -4.07
N SER A 3 11.03 -4.68 -5.36
CA SER A 3 11.44 -6.02 -5.82
C SER A 3 12.71 -6.49 -5.11
N ARG A 4 13.74 -5.63 -5.02
CA ARG A 4 15.00 -5.96 -4.33
C ARG A 4 14.79 -6.30 -2.85
N LEU A 5 13.89 -5.58 -2.16
CA LEU A 5 13.54 -5.89 -0.76
C LEU A 5 12.86 -7.25 -0.62
N LEU A 6 11.99 -7.60 -1.57
CA LEU A 6 11.27 -8.88 -1.57
C LEU A 6 12.11 -10.06 -2.05
N GLU A 7 13.22 -9.81 -2.75
CA GLU A 7 14.20 -10.79 -3.20
C GLU A 7 15.25 -11.13 -2.13
N VAL A 8 15.29 -10.37 -1.02
CA VAL A 8 16.16 -10.72 0.11
C VAL A 8 15.83 -12.12 0.60
N GLY A 9 16.84 -12.97 0.70
CA GLY A 9 16.68 -14.37 1.10
C GLY A 9 16.08 -14.51 2.50
N SER A 10 15.38 -15.61 2.72
CA SER A 10 14.97 -16.01 4.07
C SER A 10 16.20 -16.26 4.95
N GLY A 11 16.10 -15.97 6.24
CA GLY A 11 17.20 -16.10 7.20
C GLY A 11 17.90 -14.79 7.56
N LEU A 12 17.48 -13.65 6.97
CA LEU A 12 18.02 -12.35 7.38
C LEU A 12 17.68 -12.05 8.84
N GLN A 13 18.73 -11.84 9.65
CA GLN A 13 18.57 -11.43 11.04
C GLN A 13 18.34 -9.93 11.15
N ILE A 14 17.24 -9.55 11.81
CA ILE A 14 16.86 -8.17 12.07
C ILE A 14 16.60 -8.01 13.56
N GLY A 15 17.64 -7.67 14.32
CA GLY A 15 17.60 -7.72 15.76
C GLY A 15 17.37 -9.16 16.25
N THR A 16 16.32 -9.39 17.01
CA THR A 16 15.91 -10.71 17.50
C THR A 16 15.05 -11.49 16.51
N THR A 17 14.68 -10.91 15.38
CA THR A 17 13.76 -11.52 14.39
C THR A 17 14.56 -12.12 13.25
N CYS A 18 14.37 -13.40 12.98
CA CYS A 18 14.85 -14.06 11.77
C CYS A 18 13.76 -13.99 10.71
N LEU A 19 14.01 -13.22 9.65
CA LEU A 19 13.02 -13.05 8.57
C LEU A 19 12.89 -14.34 7.75
N ASN A 20 11.70 -14.88 7.70
CA ASN A 20 11.32 -15.98 6.82
C ASN A 20 10.03 -15.59 6.07
N TRP A 21 10.09 -15.52 4.74
CA TRP A 21 8.96 -15.11 3.92
C TRP A 21 7.77 -16.08 3.97
N SER A 22 7.96 -17.31 4.45
CA SER A 22 6.90 -18.29 4.67
C SER A 22 6.31 -18.26 6.09
N SER A 23 6.93 -17.53 7.03
CA SER A 23 6.38 -17.32 8.38
C SER A 23 5.17 -16.39 8.34
N THR A 24 4.41 -16.35 9.42
CA THR A 24 3.29 -15.41 9.59
C THR A 24 3.75 -13.98 9.37
N LEU A 25 4.80 -13.55 10.07
CA LEU A 25 5.34 -12.19 9.96
C LEU A 25 5.86 -11.89 8.56
N GLY A 26 6.53 -12.83 7.91
CA GLY A 26 7.04 -12.67 6.54
C GLY A 26 5.91 -12.45 5.53
N VAL A 27 4.86 -13.28 5.60
CA VAL A 27 3.67 -13.13 4.72
C VAL A 27 2.97 -11.79 4.97
N VAL A 28 2.78 -11.42 6.24
CA VAL A 28 2.18 -10.12 6.62
C VAL A 28 3.03 -8.95 6.12
N LEU A 29 4.35 -8.99 6.33
CA LEU A 29 5.26 -7.92 5.89
C LEU A 29 5.25 -7.76 4.36
N ARG A 30 5.31 -8.87 3.62
CA ARG A 30 5.21 -8.86 2.15
C ARG A 30 3.89 -8.23 1.71
N ALA A 31 2.77 -8.69 2.26
CA ALA A 31 1.44 -8.17 1.93
C ALA A 31 1.34 -6.68 2.26
N MET A 32 1.87 -6.24 3.41
CA MET A 32 1.89 -4.83 3.80
C MET A 32 2.73 -3.96 2.85
N MET A 33 3.93 -4.39 2.46
CA MET A 33 4.80 -3.64 1.55
C MET A 33 4.18 -3.52 0.14
N CYS A 34 3.66 -4.63 -0.40
CA CYS A 34 2.99 -4.63 -1.70
C CYS A 34 1.74 -3.75 -1.69
N THR A 35 0.95 -3.80 -0.62
CA THR A 35 -0.25 -2.97 -0.44
C THR A 35 0.12 -1.49 -0.26
N ALA A 36 1.16 -1.18 0.53
CA ALA A 36 1.66 0.18 0.70
C ALA A 36 2.06 0.82 -0.63
N PHE A 37 2.77 0.07 -1.48
CA PHE A 37 3.15 0.53 -2.81
C PHE A 37 1.93 0.67 -3.72
N SER A 38 1.17 -0.40 -3.93
CA SER A 38 0.10 -0.43 -4.94
C SER A 38 -1.07 0.51 -4.63
N GLY A 39 -1.34 0.77 -3.35
CA GLY A 39 -2.43 1.65 -2.92
C GLY A 39 -1.96 3.01 -2.40
N GLY A 40 -0.66 3.30 -2.43
CA GLY A 40 -0.12 4.54 -1.91
C GLY A 40 -0.51 4.79 -0.45
N PHE A 41 -0.56 3.74 0.39
CA PHE A 41 -0.93 3.87 1.80
C PHE A 41 0.15 4.54 2.63
N ARG A 42 -0.27 5.29 3.65
CA ARG A 42 0.61 5.74 4.72
C ARG A 42 0.81 4.60 5.73
N LYS A 43 1.98 4.55 6.38
CA LYS A 43 2.26 3.55 7.43
C LYS A 43 1.16 3.53 8.50
N ALA A 44 0.71 4.70 8.97
CA ALA A 44 -0.32 4.81 9.99
C ALA A 44 -1.71 4.26 9.58
N GLU A 45 -1.95 4.02 8.29
CA GLU A 45 -3.15 3.36 7.79
C GLU A 45 -3.04 1.83 7.87
N LEU A 46 -1.80 1.30 7.90
CA LEU A 46 -1.49 -0.14 7.80
C LEU A 46 -0.99 -0.76 9.12
N ALA A 47 -0.31 0.02 9.96
CA ALA A 47 0.27 -0.42 11.22
C ALA A 47 -0.09 0.55 12.34
N LEU A 48 -0.18 0.05 13.56
CA LEU A 48 -0.60 0.82 14.72
C LEU A 48 0.57 1.15 15.65
N PRO A 49 0.51 2.24 16.43
CA PRO A 49 1.44 2.42 17.55
C PRO A 49 1.44 1.20 18.47
N ALA A 50 2.59 0.89 19.05
CA ALA A 50 2.70 -0.22 20.00
C ALA A 50 1.71 -0.03 21.16
N GLY A 51 0.99 -1.10 21.51
CA GLY A 51 -0.04 -1.08 22.55
C GLY A 51 -1.36 -0.38 22.19
N ALA A 52 -1.48 0.20 21.00
CA ALA A 52 -2.75 0.77 20.56
C ALA A 52 -3.79 -0.33 20.33
N LYS A 53 -5.00 -0.09 20.82
CA LYS A 53 -6.13 -0.98 20.58
C LYS A 53 -6.60 -0.82 19.14
N PHE A 54 -6.92 -1.97 18.53
CA PHE A 54 -7.55 -2.00 17.21
C PHE A 54 -9.01 -1.54 17.32
N ASP A 55 -9.43 -0.70 16.38
CA ASP A 55 -10.79 -0.21 16.27
C ASP A 55 -11.28 -0.31 14.81
N ASN A 56 -12.58 -0.12 14.60
CA ASN A 56 -13.21 -0.20 13.28
C ASN A 56 -12.89 0.98 12.34
N MET A 57 -12.16 2.00 12.82
CA MET A 57 -11.65 3.12 12.04
C MET A 57 -10.30 2.77 11.37
N ARG A 58 -9.79 1.56 11.58
CA ARG A 58 -8.54 1.06 11.04
C ARG A 58 -8.81 0.05 9.93
N ILE A 59 -7.78 -0.24 9.15
CA ILE A 59 -7.88 -1.22 8.09
C ILE A 59 -8.08 -2.62 8.69
N ALA A 60 -9.29 -3.15 8.53
CA ALA A 60 -9.67 -4.47 9.03
C ALA A 60 -9.58 -5.53 7.92
N ARG A 61 -9.64 -6.78 8.29
CA ARG A 61 -9.75 -7.89 7.33
C ARG A 61 -11.03 -7.77 6.49
N SER A 62 -12.11 -7.21 7.04
CA SER A 62 -13.34 -6.91 6.29
C SER A 62 -13.21 -5.81 5.24
N SER A 63 -12.13 -5.00 5.32
CA SER A 63 -11.80 -4.01 4.29
C SER A 63 -11.29 -4.66 2.99
N LEU A 64 -10.82 -5.91 3.07
CA LEU A 64 -10.36 -6.69 1.93
C LEU A 64 -11.52 -7.49 1.34
N LYS A 65 -11.80 -7.24 0.08
CA LYS A 65 -12.75 -7.97 -0.76
C LYS A 65 -12.06 -8.40 -2.04
N TRP A 66 -12.72 -9.26 -2.79
CA TRP A 66 -12.18 -9.80 -4.03
C TRP A 66 -13.17 -9.60 -5.16
N ARG A 67 -12.68 -9.37 -6.36
CA ARG A 67 -13.43 -9.56 -7.59
C ARG A 67 -12.86 -10.76 -8.32
N ILE A 68 -13.56 -11.87 -8.31
CA ILE A 68 -13.13 -13.14 -8.87
C ILE A 68 -14.10 -13.52 -9.98
N LYS A 69 -13.59 -13.71 -11.20
CA LYS A 69 -14.40 -14.01 -12.39
C LYS A 69 -15.58 -13.03 -12.55
N GLY A 70 -15.30 -11.74 -12.31
CA GLY A 70 -16.28 -10.65 -12.41
C GLY A 70 -17.23 -10.48 -11.23
N ARG A 71 -17.24 -11.39 -10.24
CA ARG A 71 -18.13 -11.33 -9.07
C ARG A 71 -17.39 -10.80 -7.84
N VAL A 72 -18.08 -9.98 -7.04
CA VAL A 72 -17.54 -9.49 -5.77
C VAL A 72 -17.74 -10.55 -4.70
N VAL A 73 -16.62 -10.92 -4.02
CA VAL A 73 -16.57 -11.92 -2.97
C VAL A 73 -15.91 -11.30 -1.75
N SER A 74 -16.60 -11.27 -0.61
CA SER A 74 -16.06 -10.77 0.66
C SER A 74 -15.28 -11.83 1.44
N GLU A 75 -15.61 -13.09 1.21
CA GLU A 75 -15.08 -14.26 1.91
C GLU A 75 -14.75 -15.34 0.88
N PRO A 76 -13.58 -15.22 0.23
CA PRO A 76 -13.19 -16.21 -0.77
C PRO A 76 -12.84 -17.54 -0.10
N THR A 77 -13.17 -18.64 -0.77
CA THR A 77 -12.67 -19.96 -0.38
C THR A 77 -11.19 -20.10 -0.73
N LEU A 78 -10.51 -21.08 -0.11
CA LEU A 78 -9.11 -21.37 -0.44
C LEU A 78 -8.94 -21.70 -1.93
N ASP A 79 -9.85 -22.47 -2.50
CA ASP A 79 -9.83 -22.83 -3.93
C ASP A 79 -9.93 -21.57 -4.82
N GLN A 80 -10.80 -20.63 -4.45
CA GLN A 80 -10.91 -19.36 -5.18
C GLN A 80 -9.62 -18.54 -5.11
N LEU A 81 -8.94 -18.51 -3.95
CA LEU A 81 -7.67 -17.80 -3.79
C LEU A 81 -6.53 -18.48 -4.55
N HIS A 82 -6.50 -19.79 -4.60
CA HIS A 82 -5.52 -20.54 -5.39
C HIS A 82 -5.77 -20.44 -6.91
N ALA A 83 -7.02 -20.28 -7.31
CA ALA A 83 -7.44 -20.18 -8.70
C ALA A 83 -7.44 -18.74 -9.27
N LEU A 84 -6.88 -17.76 -8.55
CA LEU A 84 -6.80 -16.38 -9.03
C LEU A 84 -6.02 -16.29 -10.34
N GLN A 85 -6.54 -15.51 -11.27
CA GLN A 85 -5.99 -15.34 -12.60
C GLN A 85 -6.00 -13.88 -13.06
N ARG A 86 -5.38 -13.60 -14.19
CA ARG A 86 -5.42 -12.27 -14.79
C ARG A 86 -6.87 -11.84 -15.04
N GLY A 87 -7.21 -10.62 -14.60
CA GLY A 87 -8.58 -10.09 -14.61
C GLY A 87 -9.29 -10.18 -13.26
N ASP A 88 -8.73 -10.94 -12.30
CA ASP A 88 -9.18 -10.89 -10.91
C ASP A 88 -8.49 -9.76 -10.14
N PHE A 89 -9.13 -9.29 -9.07
CA PHE A 89 -8.65 -8.16 -8.27
C PHE A 89 -8.82 -8.43 -6.78
N ALA A 90 -7.83 -8.01 -5.99
CA ALA A 90 -8.07 -7.68 -4.60
C ALA A 90 -8.60 -6.24 -4.53
N MET A 91 -9.57 -6.00 -3.69
CA MET A 91 -10.19 -4.69 -3.46
C MET A 91 -10.05 -4.33 -1.98
N VAL A 92 -9.38 -3.23 -1.69
CA VAL A 92 -9.19 -2.78 -0.31
C VAL A 92 -9.89 -1.45 -0.11
N VAL A 93 -10.84 -1.41 0.81
CA VAL A 93 -11.50 -0.17 1.21
C VAL A 93 -10.61 0.54 2.23
N PRO A 94 -10.04 1.72 1.89
CA PRO A 94 -9.16 2.41 2.81
C PRO A 94 -9.95 2.91 4.04
N PRO A 95 -9.32 2.92 5.23
CA PRO A 95 -9.92 3.51 6.41
C PRO A 95 -9.98 5.03 6.27
N PRO A 96 -10.75 5.73 7.11
CA PRO A 96 -10.65 7.18 7.24
C PRO A 96 -9.19 7.60 7.44
N SER A 97 -8.80 8.71 6.85
CA SER A 97 -7.41 9.19 6.91
C SER A 97 -7.35 10.63 7.42
N LYS A 98 -6.13 11.08 7.79
CA LYS A 98 -5.93 12.48 8.22
C LYS A 98 -6.42 13.49 7.16
N ALA A 99 -6.37 13.14 5.88
CA ALA A 99 -6.82 14.00 4.79
C ALA A 99 -8.32 13.85 4.47
N ASP A 100 -8.98 12.81 5.00
CA ASP A 100 -10.40 12.50 4.78
C ASP A 100 -10.95 11.79 6.02
N GLN A 101 -11.07 12.54 7.10
CA GLN A 101 -11.48 12.01 8.43
C GLN A 101 -12.92 11.50 8.43
N PHE A 102 -13.77 12.09 7.61
CA PHE A 102 -15.19 11.73 7.53
C PHE A 102 -15.50 10.80 6.36
N GLY A 103 -14.50 10.40 5.58
CA GLY A 103 -14.70 9.53 4.42
C GLY A 103 -15.49 10.18 3.27
N VAL A 104 -15.55 11.51 3.21
CA VAL A 104 -16.35 12.24 2.21
C VAL A 104 -15.78 12.06 0.81
N PHE A 105 -14.46 12.03 0.67
CA PHE A 105 -13.79 11.96 -0.63
C PHE A 105 -13.47 10.51 -1.05
N PHE A 106 -12.99 9.70 -0.12
CA PHE A 106 -12.50 8.34 -0.39
C PHE A 106 -13.25 7.25 0.35
N GLY A 107 -14.13 7.63 1.29
CA GLY A 107 -14.87 6.69 2.13
C GLY A 107 -15.70 5.71 1.30
N GLY A 108 -15.61 4.42 1.65
CA GLY A 108 -16.35 3.35 0.99
C GLY A 108 -15.88 3.01 -0.44
N ARG A 109 -14.90 3.74 -1.00
CA ARG A 109 -14.38 3.50 -2.36
C ARG A 109 -13.20 2.56 -2.32
N PRO A 110 -13.28 1.36 -2.91
CA PRO A 110 -12.17 0.42 -2.88
C PRO A 110 -11.02 0.86 -3.78
N LEU A 111 -9.80 0.55 -3.35
CA LEU A 111 -8.62 0.52 -4.19
C LEU A 111 -8.54 -0.87 -4.85
N TYR A 112 -8.23 -0.91 -6.12
CA TYR A 112 -8.20 -2.13 -6.91
C TYR A 112 -6.76 -2.56 -7.18
N PHE A 113 -6.43 -3.79 -6.79
CA PHE A 113 -5.13 -4.40 -7.05
C PHE A 113 -5.32 -5.57 -8.00
N PRO A 114 -4.92 -5.44 -9.27
CA PRO A 114 -5.05 -6.51 -10.24
C PRO A 114 -4.17 -7.68 -9.87
N PHE A 115 -4.66 -8.90 -10.08
CA PHE A 115 -3.82 -10.09 -9.97
C PHE A 115 -2.89 -10.16 -11.20
N VAL A 116 -1.59 -10.12 -10.95
CA VAL A 116 -0.55 -10.23 -11.98
C VAL A 116 0.26 -11.49 -11.70
N PRO A 117 0.10 -12.54 -12.52
CA PRO A 117 0.89 -13.76 -12.38
C PRO A 117 2.39 -13.47 -12.41
N ASN A 118 3.16 -14.20 -11.62
CA ASN A 118 4.63 -14.15 -11.59
C ASN A 118 5.25 -12.79 -11.21
N SER A 119 4.48 -11.86 -10.65
CA SER A 119 5.00 -10.60 -10.13
C SER A 119 5.23 -10.68 -8.63
N ILE A 120 6.47 -10.57 -8.19
CA ILE A 120 6.86 -10.59 -6.77
C ILE A 120 6.27 -9.41 -5.99
N THR A 121 6.00 -8.30 -6.66
CA THR A 121 5.46 -7.07 -6.05
C THR A 121 3.94 -6.97 -6.13
N ASN A 122 3.27 -8.04 -6.59
CA ASN A 122 1.83 -8.03 -6.79
C ASN A 122 1.06 -8.04 -5.47
N ALA A 123 0.32 -6.95 -5.20
CA ALA A 123 -0.44 -6.81 -3.96
C ALA A 123 -1.60 -7.82 -3.85
N ALA A 124 -2.30 -8.12 -4.95
CA ALA A 124 -3.37 -9.12 -4.92
C ALA A 124 -2.84 -10.50 -4.58
N HIS A 125 -1.70 -10.91 -5.17
CA HIS A 125 -1.07 -12.17 -4.84
C HIS A 125 -0.62 -12.21 -3.36
N ALA A 126 0.05 -11.16 -2.88
CA ALA A 126 0.52 -11.09 -1.50
C ALA A 126 -0.64 -11.12 -0.48
N LEU A 127 -1.75 -10.45 -0.78
CA LEU A 127 -2.97 -10.49 0.03
C LEU A 127 -3.67 -11.85 -0.03
N ALA A 128 -3.63 -12.56 -1.16
CA ALA A 128 -4.14 -13.92 -1.25
C ALA A 128 -3.33 -14.88 -0.37
N GLN A 129 -2.00 -14.78 -0.41
CA GLN A 129 -1.14 -15.55 0.49
C GLN A 129 -1.40 -15.23 1.97
N LEU A 130 -1.71 -13.97 2.29
CA LEU A 130 -2.13 -13.58 3.64
C LEU A 130 -3.45 -14.25 4.05
N GLU A 131 -4.46 -14.26 3.18
CA GLU A 131 -5.75 -14.93 3.47
C GLU A 131 -5.59 -16.45 3.61
N ILE A 132 -4.77 -17.07 2.77
CA ILE A 132 -4.47 -18.51 2.83
C ILE A 132 -3.71 -18.85 4.11
N LYS A 133 -2.70 -18.06 4.47
CA LYS A 133 -1.87 -18.31 5.67
C LYS A 133 -2.61 -18.06 6.98
N LEU A 134 -3.48 -17.06 6.99
CA LEU A 134 -4.20 -16.57 8.17
C LEU A 134 -5.69 -16.41 7.83
N PRO A 135 -6.40 -17.51 7.62
CA PRO A 135 -7.84 -17.44 7.35
C PRO A 135 -8.58 -16.84 8.55
N VAL A 136 -9.56 -15.98 8.28
CA VAL A 136 -10.38 -15.33 9.30
C VAL A 136 -11.85 -15.61 9.03
N GLU A 137 -12.52 -16.15 10.04
CA GLU A 137 -13.96 -16.42 10.00
C GLU A 137 -14.76 -15.15 9.70
N ALA A 138 -15.85 -15.29 8.97
CA ALA A 138 -16.75 -14.21 8.55
C ALA A 138 -17.08 -13.23 9.67
N GLY A 139 -17.56 -13.74 10.79
CA GLY A 139 -17.98 -12.92 11.95
C GLY A 139 -16.83 -12.16 12.65
N LYS A 140 -15.58 -12.58 12.43
CA LYS A 140 -14.40 -11.97 13.06
C LYS A 140 -13.67 -10.98 12.15
N ARG A 141 -13.96 -10.95 10.84
CA ARG A 141 -13.22 -10.13 9.87
C ARG A 141 -13.26 -8.64 10.20
N ARG A 142 -14.34 -8.13 10.78
CA ARG A 142 -14.47 -6.72 11.16
C ARG A 142 -13.60 -6.35 12.36
N SER A 143 -13.40 -7.27 13.30
CA SER A 143 -12.59 -7.07 14.51
C SER A 143 -11.14 -7.51 14.36
N THR A 144 -10.75 -8.08 13.21
CA THR A 144 -9.39 -8.51 12.93
C THR A 144 -8.68 -7.47 12.09
N PRO A 145 -7.49 -6.98 12.50
CA PRO A 145 -6.65 -6.10 11.68
C PRO A 145 -6.28 -6.77 10.34
N LEU A 146 -6.10 -5.98 9.28
CA LEU A 146 -5.62 -6.54 8.02
C LEU A 146 -4.20 -7.10 8.17
N PHE A 147 -3.33 -6.37 8.86
CA PHE A 147 -1.95 -6.77 9.12
C PHE A 147 -1.74 -7.00 10.61
N VAL A 148 -1.34 -8.19 10.95
CA VAL A 148 -1.18 -8.68 12.33
C VAL A 148 0.28 -9.05 12.63
N SER A 149 0.61 -9.16 13.89
CA SER A 149 1.89 -9.69 14.38
C SER A 149 1.92 -11.22 14.28
N ASP A 150 3.02 -11.83 14.76
CA ASP A 150 3.20 -13.30 14.74
C ASP A 150 2.13 -14.09 15.52
N ASP A 151 1.47 -13.44 16.48
CA ASP A 151 0.37 -14.03 17.24
C ASP A 151 -0.95 -14.17 16.45
N ALA A 152 -0.98 -13.65 15.22
CA ALA A 152 -2.12 -13.64 14.31
C ALA A 152 -3.36 -12.82 14.77
N PHE A 153 -3.26 -12.07 15.87
CA PHE A 153 -4.37 -11.30 16.45
C PHE A 153 -4.04 -9.83 16.67
N THR A 154 -2.86 -9.58 17.25
CA THR A 154 -2.42 -8.21 17.57
C THR A 154 -2.11 -7.44 16.29
N PRO A 155 -2.57 -6.18 16.16
CA PRO A 155 -2.18 -5.35 15.02
C PRO A 155 -0.66 -5.25 14.88
N LEU A 156 -0.15 -5.28 13.66
CA LEU A 156 1.29 -5.09 13.43
C LEU A 156 1.72 -3.74 14.00
N ALA A 157 2.68 -3.77 14.93
CA ALA A 157 3.20 -2.55 15.54
C ALA A 157 4.01 -1.73 14.52
N ALA A 158 3.77 -0.42 14.46
CA ALA A 158 4.48 0.50 13.56
C ALA A 158 6.00 0.48 13.80
N SER A 159 6.44 0.34 15.06
CA SER A 159 7.86 0.22 15.42
C SER A 159 8.48 -1.08 14.91
N LEU A 160 7.74 -2.19 14.93
CA LEU A 160 8.19 -3.46 14.35
C LEU A 160 8.28 -3.34 12.81
N ALA A 161 7.28 -2.75 12.17
CA ALA A 161 7.30 -2.51 10.73
C ALA A 161 8.50 -1.64 10.32
N ASP A 162 8.83 -0.57 11.08
CA ASP A 162 10.00 0.27 10.82
C ASP A 162 11.31 -0.51 10.97
N ARG A 163 11.44 -1.30 12.02
CA ARG A 163 12.63 -2.13 12.26
C ARG A 163 12.84 -3.16 11.14
N LEU A 164 11.78 -3.83 10.70
CA LEU A 164 11.84 -4.80 9.62
C LEU A 164 12.23 -4.15 8.30
N LEU A 165 11.63 -3.00 7.96
CA LEU A 165 12.00 -2.24 6.76
C LEU A 165 13.45 -1.77 6.82
N ALA A 166 13.91 -1.24 7.96
CA ALA A 166 15.31 -0.80 8.13
C ALA A 166 16.30 -1.96 7.96
N GLY A 167 15.97 -3.15 8.47
CA GLY A 167 16.78 -4.36 8.27
C GLY A 167 16.85 -4.76 6.80
N LEU A 168 15.74 -4.78 6.10
CA LEU A 168 15.67 -5.06 4.66
C LEU A 168 16.46 -4.03 3.84
N LEU A 169 16.30 -2.74 4.15
CA LEU A 169 17.07 -1.68 3.48
C LEU A 169 18.57 -1.85 3.71
N SER A 170 18.97 -2.29 4.90
CA SER A 170 20.38 -2.53 5.22
C SER A 170 20.97 -3.71 4.44
N ALA A 171 20.16 -4.67 4.05
CA ALA A 171 20.58 -5.80 3.24
C ALA A 171 20.76 -5.45 1.75
N VAL A 172 20.08 -4.40 1.25
CA VAL A 172 20.06 -4.09 -0.19
C VAL A 172 20.70 -2.75 -0.55
N LEU A 173 20.95 -1.86 0.42
CA LEU A 173 21.46 -0.51 0.19
C LEU A 173 22.65 -0.18 1.11
N PRO A 174 23.64 0.59 0.61
CA PRO A 174 24.71 1.12 1.44
C PRO A 174 24.19 2.18 2.44
N PRO A 175 24.92 2.43 3.56
CA PRO A 175 24.47 3.34 4.61
C PRO A 175 23.99 4.73 4.15
N PRO A 176 24.67 5.44 3.24
CA PRO A 176 24.26 6.78 2.84
C PRO A 176 22.97 6.81 2.02
N GLU A 177 22.59 5.68 1.42
CA GLU A 177 21.35 5.59 0.63
C GLU A 177 20.16 5.17 1.46
N ARG A 178 20.31 4.20 2.37
CA ARG A 178 19.19 3.63 3.14
C ARG A 178 18.44 4.64 3.99
N VAL A 179 19.14 5.68 4.47
CA VAL A 179 18.53 6.74 5.30
C VAL A 179 17.52 7.60 4.54
N LYS A 180 17.56 7.57 3.21
CA LYS A 180 16.62 8.28 2.34
C LYS A 180 15.27 7.55 2.20
N PHE A 181 15.17 6.31 2.67
CA PHE A 181 13.98 5.47 2.48
C PHE A 181 13.25 5.20 3.79
N SER A 182 11.93 5.23 3.70
CA SER A 182 11.01 4.93 4.79
C SER A 182 9.73 4.30 4.23
N TRP A 183 8.76 4.00 5.06
CA TRP A 183 7.43 3.58 4.60
C TRP A 183 6.75 4.61 3.67
N HIS A 184 7.05 5.88 3.83
CA HIS A 184 6.55 6.92 2.93
C HIS A 184 7.07 6.77 1.50
N SER A 185 8.26 6.20 1.34
CA SER A 185 8.88 5.97 0.02
C SER A 185 8.07 5.02 -0.86
N PHE A 186 7.26 4.12 -0.32
CA PHE A 186 6.35 3.29 -1.13
C PHE A 186 5.32 4.14 -1.85
N ARG A 187 4.74 5.12 -1.16
CA ARG A 187 3.75 6.05 -1.73
C ARG A 187 4.39 6.96 -2.79
N ILE A 188 5.56 7.51 -2.51
CA ILE A 188 6.33 8.29 -3.49
C ILE A 188 6.73 7.40 -4.67
N GLY A 189 7.16 6.18 -4.42
CA GLY A 189 7.53 5.20 -5.45
C GLY A 189 6.38 4.89 -6.40
N LEU A 190 5.14 4.75 -5.91
CA LEU A 190 3.96 4.60 -6.77
C LEU A 190 3.78 5.83 -7.66
N ALA A 191 3.83 7.03 -7.09
CA ALA A 191 3.67 8.27 -7.86
C ALA A 191 4.74 8.41 -8.94
N CYS A 192 6.01 8.16 -8.60
CA CYS A 192 7.12 8.17 -9.55
C CYS A 192 6.97 7.12 -10.65
N ALA A 193 6.53 5.91 -10.30
CA ALA A 193 6.33 4.83 -11.26
C ALA A 193 5.19 5.16 -12.25
N LEU A 194 4.09 5.73 -11.75
CA LEU A 194 2.97 6.18 -12.58
C LEU A 194 3.40 7.32 -13.51
N LEU A 195 4.14 8.30 -12.99
CA LEU A 195 4.68 9.41 -13.77
C LEU A 195 5.62 8.91 -14.87
N ALA A 196 6.54 8.00 -14.55
CA ALA A 196 7.46 7.39 -15.52
C ALA A 196 6.74 6.61 -16.64
N LYS A 197 5.51 6.17 -16.41
CA LYS A 197 4.64 5.55 -17.41
C LYS A 197 3.66 6.51 -18.08
N GLY A 198 3.83 7.82 -17.86
CA GLY A 198 3.02 8.85 -18.50
C GLY A 198 1.60 8.99 -17.96
N ALA A 199 1.36 8.56 -16.72
CA ALA A 199 0.08 8.79 -16.09
C ALA A 199 -0.15 10.31 -15.87
N PRO A 200 -1.34 10.84 -16.17
CA PRO A 200 -1.64 12.25 -15.94
C PRO A 200 -1.62 12.58 -14.44
N SER A 201 -1.26 13.81 -14.08
CA SER A 201 -1.08 14.26 -12.70
C SER A 201 -2.33 14.02 -11.85
N GLU A 202 -3.51 14.27 -12.40
CA GLU A 202 -4.79 14.09 -11.72
C GLU A 202 -5.03 12.62 -11.36
N LEU A 203 -4.64 11.70 -12.25
CA LEU A 203 -4.75 10.26 -11.98
C LEU A 203 -3.79 9.86 -10.86
N ILE A 204 -2.54 10.36 -10.89
CA ILE A 204 -1.55 10.10 -9.82
C ILE A 204 -2.09 10.60 -8.48
N GLN A 205 -2.64 11.82 -8.44
CA GLN A 205 -3.24 12.39 -7.23
C GLN A 205 -4.39 11.54 -6.72
N ALA A 206 -5.29 11.10 -7.60
CA ALA A 206 -6.42 10.25 -7.24
C ALA A 206 -5.95 8.89 -6.67
N MET A 207 -5.02 8.21 -7.35
CA MET A 207 -4.51 6.90 -6.92
C MET A 207 -3.72 7.00 -5.62
N CYS A 208 -2.93 8.05 -5.45
CA CYS A 208 -2.22 8.32 -4.21
C CYS A 208 -3.11 8.91 -3.11
N ARG A 209 -4.36 9.20 -3.37
CA ARG A 209 -5.30 9.82 -2.42
C ARG A 209 -4.73 11.11 -1.82
N TRP A 210 -4.18 11.97 -2.68
CA TRP A 210 -3.72 13.29 -2.28
C TRP A 210 -4.90 14.26 -2.26
N LYS A 211 -4.97 15.12 -1.21
CA LYS A 211 -5.98 16.17 -1.15
C LYS A 211 -5.78 17.08 -2.36
N SER A 212 -6.77 17.17 -3.22
CA SER A 212 -6.70 17.96 -4.43
C SER A 212 -8.05 18.59 -4.77
N THR A 213 -8.00 19.41 -5.81
CA THR A 213 -9.10 20.10 -6.44
C THR A 213 -10.15 19.14 -7.04
N GLN A 214 -11.17 19.68 -7.66
CA GLN A 214 -12.33 18.98 -8.24
C GLN A 214 -11.99 17.79 -9.17
N SER A 215 -10.78 17.76 -9.74
CA SER A 215 -10.31 16.65 -10.58
C SER A 215 -10.36 15.28 -9.88
N LEU A 216 -10.10 15.24 -8.56
CA LEU A 216 -10.18 14.00 -7.76
C LEU A 216 -11.57 13.35 -7.83
N ILE A 217 -12.63 14.14 -7.87
CA ILE A 217 -14.01 13.64 -7.92
C ILE A 217 -14.27 12.89 -9.23
N ILE A 218 -13.66 13.33 -10.32
CA ILE A 218 -13.77 12.69 -11.64
C ILE A 218 -13.08 11.32 -11.62
N TYR A 219 -11.86 11.25 -11.10
CA TYR A 219 -11.06 10.02 -11.07
C TYR A 219 -11.51 9.02 -10.00
N ALA A 220 -12.17 9.49 -8.95
CA ALA A 220 -12.84 8.59 -8.00
C ALA A 220 -13.93 7.71 -8.64
N ARG A 221 -14.28 7.98 -9.90
CA ARG A 221 -15.20 7.18 -10.73
C ARG A 221 -14.49 6.27 -11.72
N LEU A 222 -13.17 6.11 -11.63
CA LEU A 222 -12.45 5.15 -12.47
C LEU A 222 -13.05 3.75 -12.29
N ASN A 223 -13.36 3.12 -13.41
CA ASN A 223 -13.77 1.72 -13.37
C ASN A 223 -12.57 0.82 -12.95
N PRO A 224 -12.84 -0.39 -12.44
CA PRO A 224 -11.81 -1.30 -11.96
C PRO A 224 -10.73 -1.60 -13.00
N GLU A 225 -11.11 -1.71 -14.26
CA GLU A 225 -10.22 -2.05 -15.37
C GLU A 225 -9.20 -0.91 -15.62
N THR A 226 -9.67 0.33 -15.67
CA THR A 226 -8.80 1.50 -15.86
C THR A 226 -7.86 1.67 -14.68
N TYR A 227 -8.37 1.57 -13.44
CA TYR A 227 -7.54 1.63 -12.24
C TYR A 227 -6.50 0.52 -12.24
N GLY A 228 -6.93 -0.72 -12.48
CA GLY A 228 -6.06 -1.90 -12.52
C GLY A 228 -4.97 -1.80 -13.59
N SER A 229 -5.28 -1.25 -14.77
CA SER A 229 -4.30 -1.07 -15.84
C SER A 229 -3.16 -0.13 -15.42
N TRP A 230 -3.45 0.93 -14.69
CA TRP A 230 -2.44 1.85 -14.18
C TRP A 230 -1.59 1.23 -13.06
N VAL A 231 -2.19 0.44 -12.16
CA VAL A 231 -1.42 -0.32 -11.16
C VAL A 231 -0.48 -1.31 -11.86
N MET A 232 -0.92 -2.00 -12.91
CA MET A 232 -0.07 -2.88 -13.69
C MET A 232 1.09 -2.14 -14.36
N LYS A 233 0.84 -0.97 -14.96
CA LYS A 233 1.90 -0.12 -15.54
C LYS A 233 2.93 0.29 -14.48
N ALA A 234 2.50 0.63 -13.27
CA ALA A 234 3.40 0.99 -12.17
C ALA A 234 4.32 -0.17 -11.76
N HIS A 235 3.82 -1.41 -11.77
CA HIS A 235 4.64 -2.60 -11.47
C HIS A 235 5.73 -2.86 -12.51
N THR A 236 5.52 -2.45 -13.75
CA THR A 236 6.49 -2.61 -14.86
C THR A 236 7.38 -1.39 -15.07
N ALA A 237 7.20 -0.33 -14.27
CA ALA A 237 7.99 0.90 -14.42
C ALA A 237 9.40 0.69 -13.91
N THR A 238 10.37 1.15 -14.68
CA THR A 238 11.77 1.30 -14.24
C THR A 238 11.98 2.73 -13.77
N VAL A 239 12.26 2.90 -12.47
CA VAL A 239 12.60 4.20 -11.89
C VAL A 239 14.06 4.13 -11.48
N SER A 240 14.91 4.81 -12.22
CA SER A 240 16.37 4.77 -12.04
C SER A 240 16.84 5.53 -10.80
N SER A 241 16.11 6.58 -10.40
CA SER A 241 16.40 7.35 -9.18
C SER A 241 15.21 8.25 -8.84
N ILE A 242 15.03 8.56 -7.56
CA ILE A 242 14.09 9.61 -7.11
C ILE A 242 14.58 11.02 -7.54
N GLN A 243 15.85 11.14 -7.91
CA GLN A 243 16.46 12.39 -8.42
C GLN A 243 16.44 12.49 -9.94
N THR A 244 15.88 11.50 -10.66
CA THR A 244 15.80 11.61 -12.10
C THR A 244 14.78 12.66 -12.51
N ALA A 245 15.22 13.46 -13.35
CA ALA A 245 14.88 14.72 -13.98
C ALA A 245 13.42 15.01 -14.37
N ASN A 246 12.46 14.18 -14.07
CA ASN A 246 11.06 14.40 -14.39
C ASN A 246 10.21 14.91 -13.22
N LEU A 247 10.80 15.02 -12.04
CA LEU A 247 10.23 15.82 -10.97
C LEU A 247 10.90 17.19 -11.09
N PRO A 248 10.15 18.29 -11.22
CA PRO A 248 10.75 19.62 -11.09
C PRO A 248 11.55 19.63 -9.79
N ALA A 249 12.77 20.11 -9.85
CA ALA A 249 13.56 20.36 -8.65
C ALA A 249 12.62 21.12 -7.70
N PHE A 250 12.38 20.57 -6.52
CA PHE A 250 11.63 21.28 -5.50
C PHE A 250 12.50 22.50 -5.16
N ASP A 251 12.14 23.61 -5.75
CA ASP A 251 12.65 24.91 -5.33
C ASP A 251 11.96 25.20 -4.00
N ASP A 252 12.75 25.27 -2.94
CA ASP A 252 12.25 25.61 -1.60
C ASP A 252 11.46 26.93 -1.61
N ALA A 253 11.79 27.86 -2.50
CA ALA A 253 11.06 29.09 -2.71
C ALA A 253 9.67 28.87 -3.35
N ALA A 254 9.55 27.96 -4.30
CA ALA A 254 8.27 27.60 -4.88
C ALA A 254 7.37 26.84 -3.86
N CYS A 255 7.96 26.00 -3.03
CA CYS A 255 7.24 25.34 -1.93
C CYS A 255 6.76 26.35 -0.89
N ALA A 256 7.58 27.33 -0.51
CA ALA A 256 7.21 28.39 0.43
C ALA A 256 6.09 29.27 -0.13
N ALA A 257 6.13 29.60 -1.42
CA ALA A 257 5.07 30.37 -2.09
C ALA A 257 3.74 29.63 -2.15
N ILE A 258 3.75 28.31 -2.41
CA ILE A 258 2.55 27.47 -2.40
C ILE A 258 1.98 27.34 -0.98
N LEU A 259 2.84 27.19 0.04
CA LEU A 259 2.42 27.14 1.43
C LEU A 259 1.83 28.47 1.91
N ALA A 260 2.40 29.60 1.49
CA ALA A 260 1.85 30.93 1.78
C ALA A 260 0.46 31.13 1.15
N GLN A 261 0.29 30.75 -0.13
CA GLN A 261 -1.02 30.81 -0.79
C GLN A 261 -2.08 29.92 -0.15
N LEU A 262 -1.70 28.77 0.41
CA LEU A 262 -2.60 27.89 1.13
C LEU A 262 -2.99 28.46 2.50
N ALA A 263 -2.09 29.16 3.18
CA ALA A 263 -2.35 29.82 4.45
C ALA A 263 -3.31 31.02 4.27
N ASP A 264 -3.12 31.81 3.21
CA ASP A 264 -4.01 32.94 2.89
C ASP A 264 -5.42 32.49 2.46
N SER A 265 -5.57 31.29 1.93
CA SER A 265 -6.88 30.73 1.54
C SER A 265 -7.67 30.12 2.71
N GLU A 266 -7.04 29.89 3.85
CA GLU A 266 -7.71 29.40 5.09
C GLU A 266 -8.10 30.53 6.06
N GLY A 267 -7.76 31.79 5.73
CA GLY A 267 -8.02 32.98 6.54
C GLY A 267 -9.22 33.83 6.09
N ASN A 268 -9.99 33.40 5.05
CA ASN A 268 -11.21 34.07 4.58
C ASN A 268 -12.45 33.19 4.72
#